data_db4612d892cf9f99fe67718660caf29a
#
_entry.id   db4612d892cf9f99fe67718660caf29a
#
_cell.length_a   1.000
_cell.length_b   1.000
_cell.length_c   1.000
_cell.angle_alpha   90.00
_cell.angle_beta   90.00
_cell.angle_gamma   90.00
#
_symmetry.space_group_name_H-M   'P 1'
#
loop_
_entity.id
_entity.type
_entity.pdbx_description
1 polymer ?
#
loop_
_entity_poly.entity_id
_entity_poly.type
_entity_poly.pdbx_seq_one_letter_code
_entity_poly.pdbx_strand_id
1 'polypeptide(L)'
;GDHYKWRQMRSNGVDEKYITGDATDREKFQKWAETLEKLIGNPLYHWSHLELKRYFGYEGYLNGETAEEVWNLCNKKLAQDDMTVRNIIKKSNVKLICTTDDPIDTLEYHEKLAKDDTFDVKVLPAWRPDKAMNLEKPEYLDYLKKLSEVSGIEVKSFKTLIEALVKRMDYFQERGCSVSDHALEYVMYAPASEEEIEAIYSKRLAGGEITKEEELKAKTAFILAVGKEYNKRDWVMQLHYGCKRDNNVVRYKQLGPDTGYDCINNYAPSSEMADMLNALSDTDALPKTILYSLNPNDNESIGTIIGCFQNEKTVGRIQQGSAWWFNDHKVGMTAQMTSLANLGILSNFVGMLTDSRSFLSYTRHEYFRRILCELIGGWVDNGEYPDDYKTLEKIVKGISYNNAVEYFKFDV
;
A
#
# COMPACT_ATOMS: atom_id res chain seq x y z
N GLY A 1 11.89 8.60 -11.77
CA GLY A 1 11.10 9.57 -11.03
C GLY A 1 9.75 9.01 -10.64
N ASP A 2 9.13 9.60 -9.66
CA ASP A 2 7.79 9.27 -9.19
C ASP A 2 7.14 10.51 -8.58
N HIS A 3 5.86 10.40 -8.19
CA HIS A 3 5.11 11.52 -7.63
C HIS A 3 5.73 12.14 -6.37
N TYR A 4 6.52 11.41 -5.57
CA TYR A 4 7.24 11.96 -4.42
C TYR A 4 8.29 13.00 -4.87
N LYS A 5 9.13 12.63 -5.84
CA LYS A 5 10.21 13.48 -6.38
C LYS A 5 9.64 14.63 -7.20
N TRP A 6 8.65 14.35 -8.05
CA TRP A 6 8.02 15.34 -8.91
C TRP A 6 7.39 16.50 -8.14
N ARG A 7 6.72 16.21 -7.01
CA ARG A 7 6.18 17.26 -6.12
C ARG A 7 7.26 18.22 -5.62
N GLN A 8 8.40 17.67 -5.19
CA GLN A 8 9.51 18.48 -4.68
C GLN A 8 10.18 19.28 -5.79
N MET A 9 10.38 18.71 -6.95
CA MET A 9 10.93 19.43 -8.11
C MET A 9 10.02 20.61 -8.51
N ARG A 10 8.70 20.42 -8.55
CA ARG A 10 7.74 21.52 -8.80
C ARG A 10 7.80 22.59 -7.70
N SER A 11 7.87 22.17 -6.43
CA SER A 11 8.02 23.10 -5.30
C SER A 11 9.32 23.90 -5.37
N ASN A 12 10.35 23.35 -6.01
CA ASN A 12 11.62 24.03 -6.29
C ASN A 12 11.59 24.89 -7.58
N GLY A 13 10.44 24.99 -8.26
CA GLY A 13 10.30 25.79 -9.49
C GLY A 13 10.94 25.18 -10.74
N VAL A 14 11.18 23.88 -10.75
CA VAL A 14 11.70 23.16 -11.92
C VAL A 14 10.62 23.09 -13.01
N ASP A 15 11.00 23.43 -14.24
CA ASP A 15 10.12 23.35 -15.41
C ASP A 15 9.65 21.90 -15.65
N GLU A 16 8.39 21.75 -16.02
CA GLU A 16 7.75 20.42 -16.22
C GLU A 16 8.46 19.60 -17.29
N LYS A 17 9.14 20.23 -18.25
CA LYS A 17 10.00 19.58 -19.22
C LYS A 17 11.01 18.62 -18.57
N TYR A 18 11.58 19.02 -17.44
CA TYR A 18 12.59 18.25 -16.69
C TYR A 18 11.96 17.32 -15.62
N ILE A 19 10.65 17.28 -15.49
CA ILE A 19 9.94 16.45 -14.51
C ILE A 19 9.28 15.28 -15.21
N THR A 20 8.18 15.53 -15.94
CA THR A 20 7.42 14.51 -16.69
C THR A 20 7.53 14.69 -18.20
N GLY A 21 8.12 15.81 -18.67
CA GLY A 21 8.24 16.14 -20.10
C GLY A 21 9.39 15.39 -20.81
N ASP A 22 9.84 15.95 -21.91
CA ASP A 22 10.71 15.32 -22.92
C ASP A 22 12.22 15.57 -22.74
N ALA A 23 12.64 16.21 -21.64
CA ALA A 23 14.07 16.32 -21.32
C ALA A 23 14.71 14.93 -21.18
N THR A 24 16.00 14.85 -21.50
CA THR A 24 16.75 13.59 -21.33
C THR A 24 16.84 13.17 -19.87
N ASP A 25 17.01 11.87 -19.61
CA ASP A 25 17.15 11.35 -18.26
C ASP A 25 18.32 11.99 -17.50
N ARG A 26 19.41 12.32 -18.22
CA ARG A 26 20.56 13.02 -17.65
C ARG A 26 20.20 14.43 -17.17
N GLU A 27 19.43 15.19 -17.96
CA GLU A 27 18.97 16.53 -17.59
C GLU A 27 17.98 16.45 -16.42
N LYS A 28 17.05 15.50 -16.45
CA LYS A 28 16.13 15.25 -15.33
C LYS A 28 16.88 14.90 -14.04
N PHE A 29 17.89 14.05 -14.13
CA PHE A 29 18.72 13.70 -12.97
C PHE A 29 19.47 14.90 -12.41
N GLN A 30 20.03 15.78 -13.26
CA GLN A 30 20.67 17.03 -12.83
C GLN A 30 19.68 17.89 -12.03
N LYS A 31 18.46 18.08 -12.56
CA LYS A 31 17.44 18.89 -11.88
C LYS A 31 16.93 18.24 -10.59
N TRP A 32 16.93 16.92 -10.53
CA TRP A 32 16.67 16.20 -9.29
C TRP A 32 17.79 16.45 -8.26
N ALA A 33 19.05 16.34 -8.63
CA ALA A 33 20.18 16.57 -7.75
C ALA A 33 20.20 18.00 -7.17
N GLU A 34 19.95 19.01 -8.01
CA GLU A 34 19.79 20.42 -7.61
C GLU A 34 18.60 20.64 -6.66
N THR A 35 17.57 19.80 -6.76
CA THR A 35 16.42 19.84 -5.84
C THR A 35 16.74 19.14 -4.54
N LEU A 36 17.40 17.98 -4.60
CA LEU A 36 17.69 17.13 -3.45
C LEU A 36 18.51 17.86 -2.38
N GLU A 37 19.51 18.64 -2.76
CA GLU A 37 20.34 19.42 -1.83
C GLU A 37 19.55 20.40 -0.95
N LYS A 38 18.34 20.79 -1.38
CA LYS A 38 17.45 21.70 -0.65
C LYS A 38 16.45 20.97 0.27
N LEU A 39 16.40 19.65 0.22
CA LEU A 39 15.39 18.84 0.93
C LEU A 39 15.82 18.56 2.38
N ILE A 40 16.18 19.60 3.14
CA ILE A 40 16.46 19.46 4.57
C ILE A 40 15.21 18.99 5.32
N GLY A 41 15.34 17.90 6.09
CA GLY A 41 14.23 17.31 6.86
C GLY A 41 13.27 16.45 6.03
N ASN A 42 13.43 16.37 4.71
CA ASN A 42 12.59 15.53 3.85
C ASN A 42 13.16 14.11 3.73
N PRO A 43 12.32 13.05 3.84
CA PRO A 43 12.80 11.67 3.77
C PRO A 43 13.48 11.31 2.44
N LEU A 44 13.14 11.97 1.34
CA LEU A 44 13.76 11.74 0.03
C LEU A 44 15.28 11.97 0.05
N TYR A 45 15.76 12.89 0.89
CA TYR A 45 17.19 13.10 1.09
C TYR A 45 17.85 11.83 1.67
N HIS A 46 17.27 11.29 2.74
CA HIS A 46 17.77 10.08 3.40
C HIS A 46 17.65 8.85 2.48
N TRP A 47 16.50 8.65 1.84
CA TRP A 47 16.29 7.50 0.96
C TRP A 47 17.25 7.49 -0.22
N SER A 48 17.43 8.64 -0.89
CA SER A 48 18.34 8.73 -2.03
C SER A 48 19.78 8.42 -1.64
N HIS A 49 20.26 8.90 -0.48
CA HIS A 49 21.62 8.62 -0.02
C HIS A 49 21.77 7.18 0.50
N LEU A 50 20.72 6.57 1.08
CA LEU A 50 20.74 5.14 1.41
C LEU A 50 20.83 4.27 0.16
N GLU A 51 20.07 4.60 -0.89
CA GLU A 51 20.15 3.91 -2.19
C GLU A 51 21.56 4.01 -2.77
N LEU A 52 22.14 5.22 -2.81
CA LEU A 52 23.49 5.45 -3.31
C LEU A 52 24.54 4.70 -2.51
N LYS A 53 24.46 4.70 -1.18
CA LYS A 53 25.38 3.97 -0.31
C LYS A 53 25.27 2.45 -0.45
N ARG A 54 24.06 1.91 -0.41
CA ARG A 54 23.83 0.45 -0.34
C ARG A 54 24.08 -0.25 -1.67
N TYR A 55 23.65 0.34 -2.77
CA TYR A 55 23.76 -0.32 -4.08
C TYR A 55 24.96 0.14 -4.90
N PHE A 56 25.39 1.40 -4.73
CA PHE A 56 26.43 1.98 -5.55
C PHE A 56 27.75 2.23 -4.81
N GLY A 57 27.77 2.10 -3.48
CA GLY A 57 28.96 2.35 -2.66
C GLY A 57 29.38 3.82 -2.63
N TYR A 58 28.46 4.74 -2.92
CA TYR A 58 28.72 6.17 -2.86
C TYR A 58 28.43 6.73 -1.47
N GLU A 59 29.41 7.29 -0.82
CA GLU A 59 29.32 7.87 0.52
C GLU A 59 29.35 9.41 0.53
N GLY A 60 29.41 10.03 -0.66
CA GLY A 60 29.34 11.47 -0.83
C GLY A 60 27.88 12.00 -0.77
N TYR A 61 27.74 13.26 -1.13
CA TYR A 61 26.45 13.96 -1.17
C TYR A 61 26.04 14.22 -2.61
N LEU A 62 24.81 13.81 -2.96
CA LEU A 62 24.22 14.11 -4.25
C LEU A 62 23.67 15.55 -4.23
N ASN A 63 24.23 16.40 -5.06
CA ASN A 63 23.83 17.79 -5.27
C ASN A 63 24.07 18.20 -6.74
N GLY A 64 23.80 19.46 -7.08
CA GLY A 64 23.99 19.97 -8.45
C GLY A 64 25.43 19.85 -8.96
N GLU A 65 26.45 19.97 -8.11
CA GLU A 65 27.87 19.88 -8.48
C GLU A 65 28.33 18.42 -8.66
N THR A 66 27.84 17.51 -7.85
CA THR A 66 28.25 16.09 -7.88
C THR A 66 27.37 15.23 -8.81
N ALA A 67 26.35 15.80 -9.41
CA ALA A 67 25.37 15.08 -10.24
C ALA A 67 26.04 14.29 -11.39
N GLU A 68 27.06 14.87 -12.07
CA GLU A 68 27.74 14.19 -13.17
C GLU A 68 28.55 12.98 -12.69
N GLU A 69 29.27 13.12 -11.58
CA GLU A 69 30.03 12.04 -10.97
C GLU A 69 29.12 10.87 -10.58
N VAL A 70 28.01 11.18 -9.88
CA VAL A 70 27.06 10.18 -9.41
C VAL A 70 26.33 9.51 -10.58
N TRP A 71 25.95 10.27 -11.60
CA TRP A 71 25.35 9.73 -12.83
C TRP A 71 26.26 8.69 -13.47
N ASN A 72 27.52 9.02 -13.68
CA ASN A 72 28.51 8.14 -14.30
C ASN A 72 28.80 6.90 -13.46
N LEU A 73 28.93 7.07 -12.14
CA LEU A 73 29.11 5.97 -11.19
C LEU A 73 27.92 4.98 -11.23
N CYS A 74 26.71 5.52 -11.13
CA CYS A 74 25.49 4.69 -11.12
C CYS A 74 25.32 3.93 -12.45
N ASN A 75 25.50 4.59 -13.59
CA ASN A 75 25.37 3.92 -14.89
C ASN A 75 26.45 2.83 -15.09
N LYS A 76 27.68 3.11 -14.70
CA LYS A 76 28.76 2.11 -14.74
C LYS A 76 28.42 0.90 -13.87
N LYS A 77 27.83 1.12 -12.70
CA LYS A 77 27.44 0.05 -11.77
C LYS A 77 26.24 -0.75 -12.29
N LEU A 78 25.20 -0.05 -12.78
CA LEU A 78 23.99 -0.68 -13.33
C LEU A 78 24.27 -1.54 -14.58
N ALA A 79 25.35 -1.27 -15.31
CA ALA A 79 25.78 -2.09 -16.45
C ALA A 79 26.46 -3.41 -16.04
N GLN A 80 26.69 -3.67 -14.76
CA GLN A 80 27.32 -4.90 -14.28
C GLN A 80 26.29 -6.02 -14.12
N ASP A 81 26.71 -7.27 -14.35
CA ASP A 81 25.85 -8.46 -14.28
C ASP A 81 25.22 -8.66 -12.88
N ASP A 82 25.90 -8.20 -11.82
CA ASP A 82 25.43 -8.27 -10.45
C ASP A 82 24.38 -7.22 -10.07
N MET A 83 24.02 -6.32 -11.00
CA MET A 83 23.03 -5.27 -10.83
C MET A 83 21.75 -5.49 -11.65
N THR A 84 21.47 -6.72 -12.02
CA THR A 84 20.14 -7.06 -12.57
C THR A 84 19.06 -6.90 -11.50
N VAL A 85 17.80 -6.74 -11.92
CA VAL A 85 16.65 -6.62 -11.00
C VAL A 85 16.64 -7.75 -9.97
N ARG A 86 16.82 -9.00 -10.39
CA ARG A 86 16.86 -10.17 -9.50
C ARG A 86 18.00 -10.06 -8.46
N ASN A 87 19.16 -9.62 -8.89
CA ASN A 87 20.31 -9.47 -7.98
C ASN A 87 20.13 -8.31 -7.00
N ILE A 88 19.49 -7.21 -7.40
CA ILE A 88 19.14 -6.11 -6.49
C ILE A 88 18.16 -6.60 -5.41
N ILE A 89 17.15 -7.37 -5.78
CA ILE A 89 16.19 -7.98 -4.85
C ILE A 89 16.94 -8.90 -3.87
N LYS A 90 17.81 -9.79 -4.36
CA LYS A 90 18.62 -10.70 -3.53
C LYS A 90 19.58 -9.94 -2.59
N LYS A 91 20.26 -8.90 -3.10
CA LYS A 91 21.13 -8.02 -2.27
C LYS A 91 20.37 -7.33 -1.14
N SER A 92 19.08 -7.09 -1.33
CA SER A 92 18.20 -6.48 -0.33
C SER A 92 17.67 -7.51 0.70
N ASN A 93 18.07 -8.79 0.57
CA ASN A 93 17.62 -9.90 1.42
C ASN A 93 16.08 -10.04 1.47
N VAL A 94 15.40 -9.71 0.38
CA VAL A 94 13.96 -9.89 0.25
C VAL A 94 13.65 -11.38 0.14
N LYS A 95 12.63 -11.85 0.85
CA LYS A 95 12.18 -13.25 0.82
C LYS A 95 10.87 -13.42 0.05
N LEU A 96 10.02 -12.40 0.10
CA LEU A 96 8.72 -12.42 -0.53
C LEU A 96 8.33 -11.04 -1.02
N ILE A 97 7.66 -10.99 -2.16
CA ILE A 97 7.06 -9.79 -2.75
C ILE A 97 5.60 -10.11 -3.04
N CYS A 98 4.68 -9.26 -2.56
CA CYS A 98 3.31 -9.23 -3.07
C CYS A 98 3.20 -8.10 -4.09
N THR A 99 2.68 -8.42 -5.26
CA THR A 99 2.38 -7.46 -6.32
C THR A 99 0.99 -6.84 -6.09
N THR A 100 0.55 -5.94 -6.96
CA THR A 100 -0.80 -5.40 -6.94
C THR A 100 -1.50 -5.81 -8.22
N ASP A 101 -2.49 -6.70 -8.12
CA ASP A 101 -3.08 -7.36 -9.28
C ASP A 101 -4.60 -7.18 -9.31
N ASP A 102 -5.10 -6.94 -10.51
CA ASP A 102 -6.53 -6.78 -10.76
C ASP A 102 -7.21 -8.16 -10.94
N PRO A 103 -8.47 -8.36 -10.52
CA PRO A 103 -9.22 -9.58 -10.74
C PRO A 103 -9.16 -10.17 -12.16
N ILE A 104 -8.97 -9.33 -13.17
CA ILE A 104 -8.91 -9.79 -14.57
C ILE A 104 -7.51 -10.21 -15.04
N ASP A 105 -6.48 -10.03 -14.21
CA ASP A 105 -5.09 -10.32 -14.60
C ASP A 105 -4.85 -11.83 -14.76
N THR A 106 -4.02 -12.18 -15.73
CA THR A 106 -3.72 -13.59 -16.07
C THR A 106 -2.75 -14.25 -15.10
N LEU A 107 -1.98 -13.46 -14.33
CA LEU A 107 -0.95 -13.91 -13.38
C LEU A 107 0.12 -14.84 -14.02
N GLU A 108 0.30 -14.78 -15.33
CA GLU A 108 1.22 -15.66 -16.07
C GLU A 108 2.69 -15.50 -15.63
N TYR A 109 3.07 -14.30 -15.19
CA TYR A 109 4.42 -14.05 -14.71
C TYR A 109 4.65 -14.63 -13.30
N HIS A 110 3.61 -14.66 -12.45
CA HIS A 110 3.65 -15.35 -11.16
C HIS A 110 3.86 -16.85 -11.37
N GLU A 111 3.14 -17.47 -12.32
CA GLU A 111 3.30 -18.87 -12.64
C GLU A 111 4.70 -19.19 -13.22
N LYS A 112 5.27 -18.30 -14.03
CA LYS A 112 6.63 -18.45 -14.57
C LYS A 112 7.67 -18.35 -13.46
N LEU A 113 7.54 -17.36 -12.57
CA LEU A 113 8.46 -17.17 -11.44
C LEU A 113 8.37 -18.32 -10.42
N ALA A 114 7.17 -18.83 -10.15
CA ALA A 114 6.99 -19.96 -9.25
C ALA A 114 7.67 -21.27 -9.72
N LYS A 115 7.95 -21.39 -11.02
CA LYS A 115 8.62 -22.54 -11.65
C LYS A 115 10.10 -22.31 -11.91
N ASP A 116 10.63 -21.14 -11.55
CA ASP A 116 12.01 -20.74 -11.85
C ASP A 116 12.91 -20.98 -10.64
N ASP A 117 13.56 -22.13 -10.61
CA ASP A 117 14.49 -22.55 -9.54
C ASP A 117 15.75 -21.66 -9.43
N THR A 118 15.97 -20.73 -10.37
CA THR A 118 17.09 -19.77 -10.31
C THR A 118 16.78 -18.52 -9.50
N PHE A 119 15.51 -18.36 -9.07
CA PHE A 119 15.05 -17.21 -8.30
C PHE A 119 14.28 -17.68 -7.05
N ASP A 120 14.93 -17.58 -5.90
CA ASP A 120 14.46 -18.07 -4.61
C ASP A 120 13.54 -17.12 -3.84
N VAL A 121 13.24 -15.94 -4.41
CA VAL A 121 12.30 -14.97 -3.82
C VAL A 121 10.89 -15.28 -4.31
N LYS A 122 9.96 -15.49 -3.40
CA LYS A 122 8.55 -15.70 -3.73
C LYS A 122 7.91 -14.42 -4.24
N VAL A 123 7.20 -14.49 -5.36
CA VAL A 123 6.41 -13.38 -5.90
C VAL A 123 4.95 -13.84 -5.99
N LEU A 124 4.13 -13.30 -5.09
CA LEU A 124 2.73 -13.70 -4.93
C LEU A 124 1.81 -12.56 -5.37
N PRO A 125 0.64 -12.88 -5.94
CA PRO A 125 -0.33 -11.85 -6.26
C PRO A 125 -1.01 -11.31 -5.00
N ALA A 126 -1.35 -10.01 -5.00
CA ALA A 126 -2.27 -9.41 -4.06
C ALA A 126 -3.52 -8.94 -4.80
N TRP A 127 -4.68 -9.24 -4.23
CA TRP A 127 -5.99 -9.00 -4.81
C TRP A 127 -6.44 -7.55 -4.65
N ARG A 128 -6.59 -6.80 -5.75
CA ARG A 128 -7.08 -5.42 -5.72
C ARG A 128 -8.28 -5.20 -6.65
N PRO A 129 -9.51 -5.34 -6.14
CA PRO A 129 -10.72 -5.31 -6.96
C PRO A 129 -11.34 -3.91 -7.13
N ASP A 130 -10.59 -2.83 -6.97
CA ASP A 130 -11.12 -1.46 -6.98
C ASP A 130 -11.91 -1.12 -8.22
N LYS A 131 -11.53 -1.63 -9.41
CA LYS A 131 -12.28 -1.40 -10.65
C LYS A 131 -13.64 -2.09 -10.66
N ALA A 132 -13.76 -3.23 -9.97
CA ALA A 132 -15.04 -3.91 -9.80
C ALA A 132 -15.96 -3.22 -8.78
N MET A 133 -15.38 -2.45 -7.85
CA MET A 133 -16.09 -1.70 -6.83
C MET A 133 -16.60 -0.34 -7.32
N ASN A 134 -15.81 0.33 -8.15
CA ASN A 134 -16.03 1.73 -8.52
C ASN A 134 -17.03 1.88 -9.67
N LEU A 135 -18.29 1.54 -9.41
CA LEU A 135 -19.37 1.50 -10.40
C LEU A 135 -19.71 2.88 -11.01
N GLU A 136 -19.32 3.97 -10.36
CA GLU A 136 -19.50 5.34 -10.86
C GLU A 136 -18.56 5.71 -12.00
N LYS A 137 -17.48 4.93 -12.21
CA LYS A 137 -16.48 5.26 -13.22
C LYS A 137 -16.98 5.01 -14.65
N PRO A 138 -16.57 5.84 -15.63
CA PRO A 138 -17.00 5.69 -17.03
C PRO A 138 -16.64 4.32 -17.62
N GLU A 139 -15.46 3.79 -17.28
CA GLU A 139 -14.90 2.52 -17.80
C GLU A 139 -15.50 1.26 -17.15
N TYR A 140 -16.40 1.41 -16.18
CA TYR A 140 -16.92 0.30 -15.38
C TYR A 140 -17.59 -0.81 -16.21
N LEU A 141 -18.44 -0.45 -17.17
CA LEU A 141 -19.16 -1.43 -17.98
C LEU A 141 -18.20 -2.25 -18.89
N ASP A 142 -17.16 -1.61 -19.43
CA ASP A 142 -16.14 -2.29 -20.22
C ASP A 142 -15.26 -3.20 -19.36
N TYR A 143 -15.02 -2.81 -18.12
CA TYR A 143 -14.35 -3.67 -17.15
C TYR A 143 -15.17 -4.93 -16.84
N LEU A 144 -16.50 -4.81 -16.63
CA LEU A 144 -17.37 -5.95 -16.35
C LEU A 144 -17.43 -6.96 -17.51
N LYS A 145 -17.34 -6.51 -18.76
CA LYS A 145 -17.22 -7.40 -19.93
C LYS A 145 -15.96 -8.26 -19.85
N LYS A 146 -14.82 -7.63 -19.56
CA LYS A 146 -13.53 -8.35 -19.36
C LYS A 146 -13.59 -9.30 -18.20
N LEU A 147 -14.18 -8.90 -17.07
CA LEU A 147 -14.37 -9.78 -15.90
C LEU A 147 -15.25 -10.98 -16.26
N SER A 148 -16.32 -10.77 -17.04
CA SER A 148 -17.19 -11.87 -17.53
C SER A 148 -16.42 -12.86 -18.40
N GLU A 149 -15.57 -12.35 -19.30
CA GLU A 149 -14.73 -13.19 -20.18
C GLU A 149 -13.76 -14.05 -19.37
N VAL A 150 -12.97 -13.44 -18.47
CA VAL A 150 -11.94 -14.18 -17.70
C VAL A 150 -12.51 -15.10 -16.63
N SER A 151 -13.68 -14.77 -16.07
CA SER A 151 -14.37 -15.62 -15.08
C SER A 151 -15.24 -16.69 -15.75
N GLY A 152 -15.69 -16.46 -16.99
CA GLY A 152 -16.70 -17.29 -17.65
C GLY A 152 -18.10 -17.19 -17.00
N ILE A 153 -18.35 -16.10 -16.26
CA ILE A 153 -19.65 -15.79 -15.64
C ILE A 153 -20.11 -14.44 -16.20
N GLU A 154 -21.28 -14.42 -16.86
CA GLU A 154 -21.88 -13.20 -17.34
C GLU A 154 -22.33 -12.31 -16.18
N VAL A 155 -21.70 -11.12 -16.02
CA VAL A 155 -22.04 -10.17 -14.97
C VAL A 155 -23.24 -9.33 -15.41
N LYS A 156 -24.41 -9.61 -14.82
CA LYS A 156 -25.70 -8.94 -15.10
C LYS A 156 -26.48 -8.54 -13.86
N SER A 157 -25.90 -8.67 -12.68
CA SER A 157 -26.47 -8.31 -11.38
C SER A 157 -25.36 -8.18 -10.34
N PHE A 158 -25.64 -7.64 -9.17
CA PHE A 158 -24.69 -7.67 -8.05
C PHE A 158 -24.29 -9.09 -7.68
N LYS A 159 -25.27 -9.97 -7.60
CA LYS A 159 -25.03 -11.39 -7.29
C LYS A 159 -24.03 -12.02 -8.26
N THR A 160 -24.23 -11.87 -9.57
CA THR A 160 -23.32 -12.46 -10.58
C THR A 160 -21.97 -11.77 -10.62
N LEU A 161 -21.87 -10.49 -10.24
CA LEU A 161 -20.57 -9.81 -10.02
C LEU A 161 -19.78 -10.52 -8.91
N ILE A 162 -20.41 -10.76 -7.76
CA ILE A 162 -19.75 -11.44 -6.64
C ILE A 162 -19.37 -12.89 -7.02
N GLU A 163 -20.23 -13.62 -7.71
CA GLU A 163 -19.91 -14.96 -8.21
C GLU A 163 -18.69 -14.97 -9.15
N ALA A 164 -18.59 -13.99 -10.05
CA ALA A 164 -17.43 -13.83 -10.94
C ALA A 164 -16.14 -13.53 -10.15
N LEU A 165 -16.23 -12.64 -9.16
CA LEU A 165 -15.10 -12.30 -8.29
C LEU A 165 -14.66 -13.48 -7.43
N VAL A 166 -15.60 -14.25 -6.86
CA VAL A 166 -15.31 -15.47 -6.07
C VAL A 166 -14.52 -16.46 -6.92
N LYS A 167 -14.95 -16.72 -8.14
CA LYS A 167 -14.20 -17.59 -9.06
C LYS A 167 -12.79 -17.08 -9.37
N ARG A 168 -12.62 -15.76 -9.48
CA ARG A 168 -11.30 -15.15 -9.66
C ARG A 168 -10.46 -15.21 -8.37
N MET A 169 -11.07 -15.06 -7.18
CA MET A 169 -10.37 -15.25 -5.91
C MET A 169 -9.82 -16.69 -5.78
N ASP A 170 -10.56 -17.71 -6.20
CA ASP A 170 -10.08 -19.08 -6.21
C ASP A 170 -8.84 -19.22 -7.12
N TYR A 171 -8.90 -18.62 -8.31
CA TYR A 171 -7.77 -18.57 -9.25
C TYR A 171 -6.52 -17.90 -8.65
N PHE A 172 -6.71 -16.80 -7.89
CA PHE A 172 -5.63 -16.09 -7.19
C PHE A 172 -5.09 -16.92 -6.03
N GLN A 173 -5.97 -17.56 -5.25
CA GLN A 173 -5.58 -18.41 -4.12
C GLN A 173 -4.71 -19.59 -4.56
N GLU A 174 -5.05 -20.24 -5.67
CA GLU A 174 -4.24 -21.30 -6.27
C GLU A 174 -2.82 -20.84 -6.63
N ARG A 175 -2.60 -19.54 -6.77
CA ARG A 175 -1.30 -18.89 -7.06
C ARG A 175 -0.66 -18.25 -5.83
N GLY A 176 -1.16 -18.57 -4.63
CA GLY A 176 -0.59 -18.17 -3.36
C GLY A 176 -1.05 -16.80 -2.84
N CYS A 177 -2.09 -16.21 -3.42
CA CYS A 177 -2.69 -14.99 -2.86
C CYS A 177 -3.24 -15.26 -1.46
N SER A 178 -2.89 -14.38 -0.50
CA SER A 178 -3.39 -14.41 0.87
C SER A 178 -3.77 -13.02 1.40
N VAL A 179 -3.80 -12.02 0.52
CA VAL A 179 -4.00 -10.63 0.89
C VAL A 179 -4.82 -9.89 -0.15
N SER A 180 -5.73 -9.05 0.32
CA SER A 180 -6.42 -8.07 -0.49
C SER A 180 -5.95 -6.66 -0.14
N ASP A 181 -6.10 -5.75 -1.11
CA ASP A 181 -5.80 -4.34 -0.97
C ASP A 181 -6.93 -3.50 -1.58
N HIS A 182 -7.36 -2.46 -0.87
CA HIS A 182 -8.41 -1.55 -1.30
C HIS A 182 -7.97 -0.11 -1.12
N ALA A 183 -8.19 0.72 -2.13
CA ALA A 183 -8.01 2.17 -2.05
C ALA A 183 -9.38 2.86 -1.96
N LEU A 184 -9.68 3.39 -0.79
CA LEU A 184 -10.95 4.04 -0.46
C LEU A 184 -10.72 5.54 -0.26
N GLU A 185 -11.73 6.36 -0.54
CA GLU A 185 -11.72 7.76 -0.11
C GLU A 185 -11.77 7.84 1.43
N TYR A 186 -12.64 7.05 2.04
CA TYR A 186 -12.75 6.77 3.48
C TYR A 186 -13.44 5.41 3.65
N VAL A 187 -13.42 4.85 4.85
CA VAL A 187 -14.14 3.60 5.13
C VAL A 187 -15.61 3.94 5.35
N MET A 188 -16.42 3.77 4.30
CA MET A 188 -17.83 4.12 4.29
C MET A 188 -18.73 3.02 4.84
N TYR A 189 -19.87 3.40 5.41
CA TYR A 189 -20.95 2.50 5.77
C TYR A 189 -22.31 3.12 5.48
N ALA A 190 -22.96 2.62 4.44
CA ALA A 190 -24.31 3.01 4.01
C ALA A 190 -25.10 1.72 3.70
N PRO A 191 -25.71 1.08 4.73
CA PRO A 191 -26.41 -0.20 4.54
C PRO A 191 -27.64 -0.01 3.65
N ALA A 192 -27.95 -1.04 2.86
CA ALA A 192 -29.14 -1.09 2.01
C ALA A 192 -29.64 -2.55 1.91
N SER A 193 -30.91 -2.72 1.52
CA SER A 193 -31.46 -4.06 1.30
C SER A 193 -30.88 -4.70 0.01
N GLU A 194 -30.99 -6.02 -0.10
CA GLU A 194 -30.56 -6.73 -1.32
C GLU A 194 -31.30 -6.21 -2.56
N GLU A 195 -32.61 -5.90 -2.43
CA GLU A 195 -33.42 -5.38 -3.52
C GLU A 195 -32.93 -3.98 -3.95
N GLU A 196 -32.58 -3.11 -3.01
CA GLU A 196 -32.00 -1.78 -3.31
C GLU A 196 -30.68 -1.93 -4.06
N ILE A 197 -29.79 -2.82 -3.58
CA ILE A 197 -28.49 -3.05 -4.23
C ILE A 197 -28.67 -3.58 -5.65
N GLU A 198 -29.54 -4.59 -5.85
CA GLU A 198 -29.81 -5.12 -7.19
C GLU A 198 -30.44 -4.07 -8.11
N ALA A 199 -31.28 -3.18 -7.59
CA ALA A 199 -31.84 -2.06 -8.36
C ALA A 199 -30.76 -1.05 -8.81
N ILE A 200 -29.80 -0.71 -7.92
CA ILE A 200 -28.65 0.16 -8.24
C ILE A 200 -27.81 -0.46 -9.35
N TYR A 201 -27.45 -1.73 -9.22
CA TYR A 201 -26.66 -2.44 -10.22
C TYR A 201 -27.41 -2.58 -11.56
N SER A 202 -28.71 -2.92 -11.52
CA SER A 202 -29.55 -2.99 -12.73
C SER A 202 -29.60 -1.65 -13.47
N LYS A 203 -29.76 -0.53 -12.73
CA LYS A 203 -29.70 0.83 -13.27
C LYS A 203 -28.35 1.12 -13.94
N ARG A 204 -27.23 0.78 -13.27
CA ARG A 204 -25.88 1.03 -13.80
C ARG A 204 -25.57 0.18 -15.03
N LEU A 205 -25.95 -1.10 -15.01
CA LEU A 205 -25.76 -2.02 -16.13
C LEU A 205 -26.55 -1.62 -17.37
N ALA A 206 -27.69 -0.95 -17.19
CA ALA A 206 -28.46 -0.32 -18.27
C ALA A 206 -27.86 1.01 -18.78
N GLY A 207 -26.73 1.45 -18.26
CA GLY A 207 -26.05 2.70 -18.62
C GLY A 207 -26.52 3.93 -17.84
N GLY A 208 -27.35 3.76 -16.80
CA GLY A 208 -27.84 4.85 -15.96
C GLY A 208 -26.73 5.46 -15.09
N GLU A 209 -26.87 6.75 -14.80
CA GLU A 209 -25.98 7.45 -13.87
C GLU A 209 -26.31 7.09 -12.42
N ILE A 210 -25.24 6.95 -11.60
CA ILE A 210 -25.33 6.58 -10.17
C ILE A 210 -25.18 7.83 -9.33
N THR A 211 -26.11 8.05 -8.40
CA THR A 211 -26.02 9.13 -7.40
C THR A 211 -24.94 8.80 -6.35
N LYS A 212 -24.51 9.80 -5.58
CA LYS A 212 -23.51 9.58 -4.52
C LYS A 212 -24.03 8.64 -3.41
N GLU A 213 -25.33 8.71 -3.10
CA GLU A 213 -25.95 7.80 -2.14
C GLU A 213 -25.95 6.35 -2.65
N GLU A 214 -26.37 6.15 -3.91
CA GLU A 214 -26.33 4.82 -4.55
C GLU A 214 -24.90 4.26 -4.62
N GLU A 215 -23.92 5.11 -4.93
CA GLU A 215 -22.49 4.73 -4.91
C GLU A 215 -22.06 4.22 -3.54
N LEU A 216 -22.38 4.95 -2.46
CA LEU A 216 -21.98 4.57 -1.09
C LEU A 216 -22.65 3.25 -0.67
N LYS A 217 -23.94 3.06 -0.97
CA LYS A 217 -24.68 1.83 -0.73
C LYS A 217 -24.04 0.64 -1.48
N ALA A 218 -23.74 0.82 -2.76
CA ALA A 218 -23.14 -0.23 -3.58
C ALA A 218 -21.71 -0.59 -3.11
N LYS A 219 -20.88 0.39 -2.78
CA LYS A 219 -19.53 0.16 -2.26
C LYS A 219 -19.55 -0.51 -0.89
N THR A 220 -20.48 -0.13 -0.01
CA THR A 220 -20.68 -0.82 1.27
C THR A 220 -21.04 -2.29 1.07
N ALA A 221 -22.04 -2.57 0.24
CA ALA A 221 -22.45 -3.94 -0.07
C ALA A 221 -21.30 -4.76 -0.69
N PHE A 222 -20.51 -4.12 -1.57
CA PHE A 222 -19.35 -4.75 -2.19
C PHE A 222 -18.29 -5.16 -1.13
N ILE A 223 -17.85 -4.23 -0.29
CA ILE A 223 -16.84 -4.51 0.76
C ILE A 223 -17.33 -5.57 1.73
N LEU A 224 -18.61 -5.53 2.14
CA LEU A 224 -19.20 -6.57 3.00
C LEU A 224 -19.20 -7.94 2.32
N ALA A 225 -19.55 -8.02 1.04
CA ALA A 225 -19.56 -9.27 0.30
C ALA A 225 -18.15 -9.86 0.11
N VAL A 226 -17.19 -9.07 -0.35
CA VAL A 226 -15.82 -9.55 -0.56
C VAL A 226 -15.09 -9.81 0.77
N GLY A 227 -15.36 -9.01 1.81
CA GLY A 227 -14.80 -9.23 3.16
C GLY A 227 -15.19 -10.59 3.74
N LYS A 228 -16.44 -11.03 3.55
CA LYS A 228 -16.90 -12.40 3.91
C LYS A 228 -16.10 -13.47 3.17
N GLU A 229 -15.81 -13.25 1.89
CA GLU A 229 -15.03 -14.19 1.08
C GLU A 229 -13.54 -14.19 1.48
N TYR A 230 -12.98 -13.07 1.90
CA TYR A 230 -11.63 -13.01 2.47
C TYR A 230 -11.55 -13.81 3.78
N ASN A 231 -12.52 -13.65 4.67
CA ASN A 231 -12.56 -14.40 5.93
C ASN A 231 -12.61 -15.93 5.68
N LYS A 232 -13.43 -16.40 4.72
CA LYS A 232 -13.50 -17.82 4.36
C LYS A 232 -12.17 -18.39 3.86
N ARG A 233 -11.33 -17.54 3.20
CA ARG A 233 -10.03 -17.92 2.65
C ARG A 233 -8.86 -17.63 3.60
N ASP A 234 -9.16 -17.10 4.78
CA ASP A 234 -8.16 -16.59 5.72
C ASP A 234 -7.20 -15.54 5.12
N TRP A 235 -7.70 -14.78 4.15
CA TRP A 235 -6.98 -13.64 3.58
C TRP A 235 -6.99 -12.44 4.53
N VAL A 236 -5.94 -11.64 4.45
CA VAL A 236 -5.86 -10.34 5.13
C VAL A 236 -6.51 -9.27 4.26
N MET A 237 -7.45 -8.52 4.81
CA MET A 237 -8.04 -7.35 4.17
C MET A 237 -7.26 -6.09 4.52
N GLN A 238 -6.69 -5.42 3.53
CA GLN A 238 -6.02 -4.12 3.73
C GLN A 238 -6.88 -2.99 3.18
N LEU A 239 -7.20 -2.01 4.04
CA LEU A 239 -8.00 -0.84 3.68
C LEU A 239 -7.12 0.41 3.76
N HIS A 240 -6.75 0.95 2.59
CA HIS A 240 -6.06 2.22 2.45
C HIS A 240 -7.07 3.33 2.21
N TYR A 241 -7.06 4.39 3.00
CA TYR A 241 -8.00 5.50 2.87
C TYR A 241 -7.38 6.86 3.23
N GLY A 242 -8.17 7.92 3.03
CA GLY A 242 -7.78 9.28 3.40
C GLY A 242 -7.01 10.05 2.32
N CYS A 243 -7.09 9.61 1.05
CA CYS A 243 -6.52 10.33 -0.08
C CYS A 243 -7.60 11.06 -0.86
N LYS A 244 -7.42 12.37 -1.04
CA LYS A 244 -8.16 13.13 -2.05
C LYS A 244 -7.32 13.23 -3.32
N ARG A 245 -7.82 12.60 -4.38
CA ARG A 245 -7.12 12.47 -5.67
C ARG A 245 -7.30 13.69 -6.57
N ASP A 246 -6.31 13.92 -7.43
CA ASP A 246 -6.38 14.79 -8.60
C ASP A 246 -6.85 16.22 -8.31
N ASN A 247 -6.37 16.83 -7.22
CA ASN A 247 -6.85 18.13 -6.72
C ASN A 247 -6.62 19.28 -7.70
N ASN A 248 -5.62 19.20 -8.58
CA ASN A 248 -5.39 20.17 -9.63
C ASN A 248 -5.95 19.64 -10.95
N VAL A 249 -7.23 19.92 -11.20
CA VAL A 249 -7.97 19.43 -12.38
C VAL A 249 -7.31 19.84 -13.71
N VAL A 250 -6.68 21.01 -13.77
CA VAL A 250 -5.99 21.48 -14.99
C VAL A 250 -4.78 20.58 -15.27
N ARG A 251 -3.98 20.29 -14.23
CA ARG A 251 -2.82 19.42 -14.36
C ARG A 251 -3.19 17.96 -14.59
N TYR A 252 -4.26 17.48 -13.95
CA TYR A 252 -4.79 16.15 -14.21
C TYR A 252 -5.14 15.95 -15.70
N LYS A 253 -5.82 16.93 -16.31
CA LYS A 253 -6.14 16.87 -17.74
C LYS A 253 -4.91 16.86 -18.65
N GLN A 254 -3.80 17.45 -18.21
CA GLN A 254 -2.54 17.51 -18.98
C GLN A 254 -1.65 16.30 -18.79
N LEU A 255 -1.55 15.79 -17.55
CA LEU A 255 -0.51 14.84 -17.13
C LEU A 255 -1.08 13.47 -16.71
N GLY A 256 -2.38 13.37 -16.48
CA GLY A 256 -3.03 12.16 -15.97
C GLY A 256 -2.91 11.96 -14.46
N PRO A 257 -3.36 10.79 -13.97
CA PRO A 257 -3.35 10.44 -12.55
C PRO A 257 -1.93 10.16 -12.04
N ASP A 258 -1.77 10.10 -10.72
CA ASP A 258 -0.53 9.71 -10.02
C ASP A 258 0.70 10.60 -10.35
N THR A 259 0.48 11.84 -10.75
CA THR A 259 1.55 12.76 -11.13
C THR A 259 1.93 13.76 -10.04
N GLY A 260 1.42 13.58 -8.81
CA GLY A 260 1.82 14.35 -7.63
C GLY A 260 0.83 15.44 -7.22
N TYR A 261 -0.43 15.37 -7.63
CA TYR A 261 -1.49 16.36 -7.31
C TYR A 261 -2.54 15.84 -6.33
N ASP A 262 -2.22 14.78 -5.61
CA ASP A 262 -3.04 14.23 -4.54
C ASP A 262 -2.73 14.89 -3.20
N CYS A 263 -3.66 14.86 -2.25
CA CYS A 263 -3.46 15.36 -0.90
C CYS A 263 -4.19 14.52 0.15
N ILE A 264 -3.90 14.79 1.42
CA ILE A 264 -4.60 14.20 2.56
C ILE A 264 -6.04 14.71 2.57
N ASN A 265 -6.98 13.78 2.79
CA ASN A 265 -8.39 14.05 3.05
C ASN A 265 -8.65 14.05 4.55
N ASN A 266 -9.40 15.04 5.04
CA ASN A 266 -9.78 15.13 6.46
C ASN A 266 -11.14 14.45 6.74
N TYR A 267 -11.85 13.99 5.73
CA TYR A 267 -13.10 13.27 5.91
C TYR A 267 -12.81 11.81 6.19
N ALA A 268 -12.92 11.41 7.43
CA ALA A 268 -12.68 10.05 7.90
C ALA A 268 -13.57 9.75 9.11
N PRO A 269 -14.89 9.50 8.90
CA PRO A 269 -15.82 9.24 10.00
C PRO A 269 -15.51 7.89 10.63
N SER A 270 -14.96 7.93 11.86
CA SER A 270 -14.61 6.74 12.64
C SER A 270 -15.84 5.89 12.99
N SER A 271 -17.03 6.50 13.13
CA SER A 271 -18.27 5.78 13.33
C SER A 271 -18.63 4.85 12.18
N GLU A 272 -18.55 5.34 10.94
CA GLU A 272 -18.84 4.51 9.76
C GLU A 272 -17.84 3.36 9.62
N MET A 273 -16.56 3.59 9.93
CA MET A 273 -15.55 2.53 9.97
C MET A 273 -15.91 1.46 11.03
N ALA A 274 -16.27 1.87 12.23
CA ALA A 274 -16.68 0.95 13.29
C ALA A 274 -17.93 0.16 12.90
N ASP A 275 -18.92 0.81 12.30
CA ASP A 275 -20.16 0.17 11.83
C ASP A 275 -19.89 -0.85 10.72
N MET A 276 -18.99 -0.57 9.80
CA MET A 276 -18.59 -1.49 8.74
C MET A 276 -17.87 -2.74 9.29
N LEU A 277 -16.94 -2.55 10.22
CA LEU A 277 -16.28 -3.66 10.90
C LEU A 277 -17.27 -4.48 11.73
N ASN A 278 -18.22 -3.81 12.41
CA ASN A 278 -19.28 -4.47 13.17
C ASN A 278 -20.18 -5.32 12.27
N ALA A 279 -20.59 -4.83 11.11
CA ALA A 279 -21.45 -5.54 10.19
C ALA A 279 -20.79 -6.85 9.67
N LEU A 280 -19.48 -6.89 9.55
CA LEU A 280 -18.74 -8.13 9.27
C LEU A 280 -18.61 -9.01 10.53
N SER A 281 -18.41 -8.40 11.70
CA SER A 281 -18.27 -9.12 12.98
C SER A 281 -19.55 -9.81 13.40
N ASP A 282 -20.71 -9.17 13.23
CA ASP A 282 -22.03 -9.71 13.58
C ASP A 282 -22.33 -11.04 12.89
N THR A 283 -21.73 -11.30 11.75
CA THR A 283 -21.88 -12.54 10.97
C THR A 283 -20.69 -13.50 11.15
N ASP A 284 -19.80 -13.26 12.12
CA ASP A 284 -18.52 -13.97 12.32
C ASP A 284 -17.67 -14.03 11.03
N ALA A 285 -17.79 -12.98 10.22
CA ALA A 285 -17.16 -12.92 8.90
C ALA A 285 -16.12 -11.79 8.77
N LEU A 286 -15.74 -11.12 9.86
CA LEU A 286 -14.69 -10.12 9.84
C LEU A 286 -13.33 -10.80 9.59
N PRO A 287 -12.63 -10.51 8.49
CA PRO A 287 -11.29 -11.06 8.23
C PRO A 287 -10.23 -10.41 9.13
N LYS A 288 -9.03 -10.96 9.13
CA LYS A 288 -7.83 -10.21 9.56
C LYS A 288 -7.78 -8.91 8.75
N THR A 289 -7.68 -7.77 9.41
CA THR A 289 -7.81 -6.47 8.73
C THR A 289 -6.71 -5.52 9.15
N ILE A 290 -6.14 -4.79 8.20
CA ILE A 290 -5.19 -3.71 8.45
C ILE A 290 -5.78 -2.41 7.91
N LEU A 291 -5.82 -1.38 8.76
CA LEU A 291 -6.35 -0.05 8.45
C LEU A 291 -5.19 0.93 8.24
N TYR A 292 -5.06 1.47 7.04
CA TYR A 292 -4.05 2.48 6.69
C TYR A 292 -4.73 3.81 6.43
N SER A 293 -4.50 4.81 7.26
CA SER A 293 -4.92 6.18 6.96
C SER A 293 -3.77 7.00 6.39
N LEU A 294 -4.11 7.85 5.42
CA LEU A 294 -3.18 8.87 4.94
C LEU A 294 -3.17 10.11 5.85
N ASN A 295 -4.20 10.25 6.70
CA ASN A 295 -4.31 11.36 7.65
C ASN A 295 -3.70 10.97 9.02
N PRO A 296 -2.59 11.60 9.47
CA PRO A 296 -1.98 11.27 10.73
C PRO A 296 -2.87 11.56 11.95
N ASN A 297 -3.89 12.43 11.81
CA ASN A 297 -4.84 12.72 12.88
C ASN A 297 -5.80 11.55 13.16
N ASP A 298 -5.79 10.50 12.34
CA ASP A 298 -6.64 9.32 12.56
C ASP A 298 -5.96 8.26 13.44
N ASN A 299 -4.70 8.45 13.84
CA ASN A 299 -3.94 7.45 14.58
C ASN A 299 -4.67 6.98 15.84
N GLU A 300 -5.15 7.90 16.67
CA GLU A 300 -5.85 7.58 17.93
C GLU A 300 -7.24 7.00 17.65
N SER A 301 -7.94 7.49 16.65
CA SER A 301 -9.24 6.92 16.23
C SER A 301 -9.10 5.48 15.80
N ILE A 302 -8.11 5.18 14.94
CA ILE A 302 -7.81 3.80 14.50
C ILE A 302 -7.38 2.98 15.71
N GLY A 303 -6.45 3.47 16.55
CA GLY A 303 -5.93 2.77 17.72
C GLY A 303 -7.03 2.33 18.69
N THR A 304 -8.07 3.14 18.86
CA THR A 304 -9.23 2.81 19.71
C THR A 304 -10.19 1.85 19.02
N ILE A 305 -10.49 2.03 17.74
CA ILE A 305 -11.39 1.15 16.96
C ILE A 305 -10.82 -0.28 16.87
N ILE A 306 -9.53 -0.45 16.56
CA ILE A 306 -8.95 -1.79 16.45
C ILE A 306 -9.05 -2.59 17.75
N GLY A 307 -9.04 -1.92 18.90
CA GLY A 307 -9.25 -2.55 20.20
C GLY A 307 -10.65 -3.15 20.39
N CYS A 308 -11.64 -2.63 19.68
CA CYS A 308 -13.04 -3.11 19.77
C CYS A 308 -13.25 -4.47 19.06
N PHE A 309 -12.37 -4.86 18.13
CA PHE A 309 -12.57 -6.01 17.24
C PHE A 309 -11.48 -7.08 17.36
N GLN A 310 -10.73 -7.10 18.45
CA GLN A 310 -9.77 -8.18 18.74
C GLN A 310 -10.48 -9.44 19.24
N ASN A 311 -9.84 -10.58 19.07
CA ASN A 311 -10.33 -11.85 19.62
C ASN A 311 -9.17 -12.78 20.00
N GLU A 312 -9.49 -13.91 20.64
CA GLU A 312 -8.53 -14.90 21.09
C GLU A 312 -8.02 -15.85 19.98
N LYS A 313 -8.63 -15.82 18.79
CA LYS A 313 -8.28 -16.72 17.68
C LYS A 313 -7.06 -16.25 16.91
N THR A 314 -6.80 -14.95 16.87
CA THR A 314 -5.71 -14.36 16.08
C THR A 314 -5.06 -13.22 16.83
N VAL A 315 -3.75 -13.31 17.06
CA VAL A 315 -2.95 -12.24 17.65
C VAL A 315 -2.99 -11.01 16.73
N GLY A 316 -3.42 -9.87 17.28
CA GLY A 316 -3.50 -8.62 16.51
C GLY A 316 -4.41 -8.73 15.29
N ARG A 317 -5.59 -9.34 15.42
CA ARG A 317 -6.53 -9.59 14.31
C ARG A 317 -6.81 -8.35 13.49
N ILE A 318 -7.04 -7.23 14.14
CA ILE A 318 -7.19 -5.93 13.49
C ILE A 318 -5.96 -5.11 13.83
N GLN A 319 -5.29 -4.59 12.81
CA GLN A 319 -4.05 -3.85 12.93
C GLN A 319 -4.21 -2.41 12.45
N GLN A 320 -3.48 -1.50 13.08
CA GLN A 320 -3.16 -0.23 12.47
C GLN A 320 -1.99 -0.44 11.51
N GLY A 321 -2.15 -0.02 10.27
CA GLY A 321 -1.08 -0.07 9.28
C GLY A 321 0.05 0.91 9.58
N SER A 322 1.21 0.71 8.97
CA SER A 322 2.34 1.63 9.09
C SER A 322 1.99 3.01 8.54
N ALA A 323 2.69 4.03 9.04
CA ALA A 323 2.65 5.35 8.42
C ALA A 323 2.95 5.25 6.92
N TRP A 324 2.03 5.78 6.11
CA TRP A 324 1.95 5.51 4.68
C TRP A 324 2.05 6.79 3.86
N TRP A 325 2.67 6.73 2.70
CA TRP A 325 2.80 7.77 1.69
C TRP A 325 3.28 9.13 2.25
N PHE A 326 2.38 10.10 2.52
CA PHE A 326 2.76 11.40 3.06
C PHE A 326 3.32 11.35 4.48
N ASN A 327 3.16 10.23 5.17
CA ASN A 327 3.58 10.03 6.57
C ASN A 327 4.73 9.02 6.71
N ASP A 328 5.26 8.46 5.62
CA ASP A 328 6.35 7.48 5.64
C ASP A 328 7.74 8.12 5.88
N HIS A 329 7.79 9.04 6.81
CA HIS A 329 8.98 9.76 7.28
C HIS A 329 9.14 9.61 8.79
N LYS A 330 10.31 9.99 9.32
CA LYS A 330 10.64 9.80 10.75
C LYS A 330 9.52 10.24 11.69
N VAL A 331 9.02 11.47 11.53
CA VAL A 331 7.98 12.03 12.42
C VAL A 331 6.67 11.23 12.31
N GLY A 332 6.21 10.92 11.08
CA GLY A 332 4.97 10.15 10.87
C GLY A 332 5.08 8.72 11.40
N MET A 333 6.18 8.03 11.13
CA MET A 333 6.42 6.67 11.63
C MET A 333 6.51 6.65 13.16
N THR A 334 7.22 7.59 13.76
CA THR A 334 7.32 7.70 15.22
C THR A 334 5.96 7.97 15.85
N ALA A 335 5.18 8.90 15.29
CA ALA A 335 3.83 9.22 15.79
C ALA A 335 2.88 8.01 15.70
N GLN A 336 2.86 7.31 14.57
CA GLN A 336 2.02 6.13 14.38
C GLN A 336 2.39 5.01 15.36
N MET A 337 3.69 4.67 15.48
CA MET A 337 4.13 3.62 16.41
C MET A 337 3.92 3.99 17.87
N THR A 338 4.07 5.25 18.24
CA THR A 338 3.81 5.75 19.61
C THR A 338 2.31 5.65 19.94
N SER A 339 1.44 6.08 19.01
CA SER A 339 -0.01 5.95 19.18
C SER A 339 -0.42 4.47 19.32
N LEU A 340 0.13 3.60 18.48
CA LEU A 340 -0.13 2.15 18.58
C LEU A 340 0.38 1.56 19.90
N ALA A 341 1.54 1.98 20.39
CA ALA A 341 2.08 1.53 21.68
C ALA A 341 1.19 1.95 22.86
N ASN A 342 0.63 3.16 22.80
CA ASN A 342 -0.22 3.70 23.86
C ASN A 342 -1.61 3.07 23.91
N LEU A 343 -2.16 2.65 22.77
CA LEU A 343 -3.56 2.21 22.64
C LEU A 343 -3.71 0.72 22.32
N GLY A 344 -2.61 0.04 22.00
CA GLY A 344 -2.60 -1.37 21.60
C GLY A 344 -1.33 -2.09 22.05
N ILE A 345 -0.87 -3.04 21.24
CA ILE A 345 0.34 -3.83 21.53
C ILE A 345 1.30 -3.66 20.35
N LEU A 346 2.23 -2.71 20.45
CA LEU A 346 3.22 -2.44 19.42
C LEU A 346 4.03 -3.68 19.04
N SER A 347 4.36 -4.56 20.01
CA SER A 347 5.12 -5.78 19.74
C SER A 347 4.44 -6.76 18.77
N ASN A 348 3.12 -6.64 18.56
CA ASN A 348 2.36 -7.43 17.58
C ASN A 348 2.23 -6.76 16.21
N PHE A 349 2.79 -5.56 16.05
CA PHE A 349 2.72 -4.81 14.81
C PHE A 349 3.40 -5.57 13.66
N VAL A 350 2.74 -5.65 12.51
CA VAL A 350 3.29 -6.33 11.32
C VAL A 350 4.38 -5.56 10.60
N GLY A 351 4.72 -4.38 11.10
CA GLY A 351 5.79 -3.56 10.58
C GLY A 351 5.42 -2.79 9.32
N MET A 352 6.44 -2.31 8.63
CA MET A 352 6.35 -1.48 7.44
C MET A 352 6.60 -2.29 6.19
N LEU A 353 5.77 -2.13 5.19
CA LEU A 353 6.04 -2.53 3.82
C LEU A 353 6.54 -1.31 3.03
N THR A 354 7.40 -1.52 2.03
CA THR A 354 8.04 -0.39 1.37
C THR A 354 7.13 0.35 0.38
N ASP A 355 6.09 -0.30 -0.13
CA ASP A 355 5.17 0.25 -1.16
C ASP A 355 5.95 0.99 -2.26
N SER A 356 6.97 0.32 -2.80
CA SER A 356 7.97 0.95 -3.65
C SER A 356 7.67 0.78 -5.13
N ARG A 357 7.94 1.83 -5.90
CA ARG A 357 7.90 1.81 -7.36
C ARG A 357 9.29 1.63 -8.00
N SER A 358 10.29 1.29 -7.19
CA SER A 358 11.69 1.09 -7.63
C SER A 358 12.33 -0.05 -6.85
N PHE A 359 13.05 -0.91 -7.54
CA PHE A 359 13.82 -1.98 -6.92
C PHE A 359 14.99 -1.48 -6.04
N LEU A 360 15.37 -0.21 -6.15
CA LEU A 360 16.35 0.40 -5.25
C LEU A 360 15.75 0.84 -3.91
N SER A 361 14.43 0.94 -3.82
CA SER A 361 13.73 1.51 -2.64
C SER A 361 13.57 0.52 -1.47
N TYR A 362 14.08 -0.71 -1.55
CA TYR A 362 14.07 -1.63 -0.40
C TYR A 362 14.86 -1.08 0.81
N THR A 363 15.78 -0.15 0.60
CA THR A 363 16.46 0.59 1.67
C THR A 363 15.51 1.38 2.57
N ARG A 364 14.29 1.66 2.14
CA ARG A 364 13.26 2.29 2.99
C ARG A 364 12.89 1.42 4.20
N HIS A 365 13.01 0.11 4.09
CA HIS A 365 12.82 -0.77 5.24
C HIS A 365 13.98 -0.66 6.25
N GLU A 366 15.21 -0.39 5.80
CA GLU A 366 16.33 -0.04 6.70
C GLU A 366 16.05 1.29 7.42
N TYR A 367 15.53 2.28 6.71
CA TYR A 367 15.12 3.55 7.30
C TYR A 367 14.08 3.34 8.42
N PHE A 368 13.05 2.54 8.17
CA PHE A 368 12.06 2.17 9.17
C PHE A 368 12.67 1.48 10.39
N ARG A 369 13.53 0.46 10.18
CA ARG A 369 14.15 -0.26 11.31
C ARG A 369 15.02 0.64 12.18
N ARG A 370 15.70 1.61 11.61
CA ARG A 370 16.48 2.61 12.36
C ARG A 370 15.57 3.48 13.25
N ILE A 371 14.44 3.93 12.71
CA ILE A 371 13.44 4.71 13.46
C ILE A 371 12.83 3.86 14.58
N LEU A 372 12.48 2.61 14.30
CA LEU A 372 11.96 1.68 15.30
C LEU A 372 12.95 1.47 16.46
N CYS A 373 14.22 1.20 16.14
CA CYS A 373 15.25 1.01 17.15
C CYS A 373 15.53 2.27 17.97
N GLU A 374 15.54 3.44 17.31
CA GLU A 374 15.69 4.72 18.01
C GLU A 374 14.53 4.99 18.98
N LEU A 375 13.30 4.73 18.56
CA LEU A 375 12.11 4.91 19.40
C LEU A 375 12.13 3.98 20.62
N ILE A 376 12.35 2.69 20.41
CA ILE A 376 12.40 1.71 21.50
C ILE A 376 13.60 1.98 22.43
N GLY A 377 14.78 2.28 21.85
CA GLY A 377 15.96 2.63 22.63
C GLY A 377 15.74 3.87 23.50
N GLY A 378 15.05 4.89 22.97
CA GLY A 378 14.69 6.08 23.74
C GLY A 378 13.79 5.76 24.95
N TRP A 379 12.84 4.84 24.82
CA TRP A 379 12.03 4.40 25.96
C TRP A 379 12.85 3.65 27.01
N VAL A 380 13.84 2.86 26.60
CA VAL A 380 14.76 2.19 27.54
C VAL A 380 15.65 3.20 28.24
N ASP A 381 16.25 4.12 27.51
CA ASP A 381 17.13 5.17 28.07
C ASP A 381 16.39 6.07 29.07
N ASN A 382 15.10 6.33 28.82
CA ASN A 382 14.23 7.12 29.71
C ASN A 382 13.69 6.31 30.91
N GLY A 383 13.95 5.00 30.99
CA GLY A 383 13.41 4.13 32.04
C GLY A 383 11.95 3.75 31.88
N GLU A 384 11.36 3.96 30.71
CA GLU A 384 9.97 3.61 30.39
C GLU A 384 9.80 2.10 30.08
N TYR A 385 10.90 1.42 29.72
CA TYR A 385 10.96 -0.02 29.51
C TYR A 385 12.30 -0.57 30.04
N PRO A 386 12.34 -1.83 30.58
CA PRO A 386 13.58 -2.38 31.10
C PRO A 386 14.60 -2.68 29.99
N ASP A 387 15.89 -2.54 30.28
CA ASP A 387 17.01 -2.95 29.42
C ASP A 387 17.15 -4.48 29.42
N ASP A 388 16.12 -5.17 28.93
CA ASP A 388 16.12 -6.61 28.68
C ASP A 388 16.39 -6.87 27.20
N TYR A 389 17.66 -6.98 26.83
CA TYR A 389 18.07 -7.16 25.45
C TYR A 389 17.38 -8.36 24.75
N LYS A 390 17.16 -9.48 25.46
CA LYS A 390 16.52 -10.66 24.91
C LYS A 390 15.06 -10.38 24.50
N THR A 391 14.32 -9.68 25.33
CA THR A 391 12.92 -9.29 25.03
C THR A 391 12.89 -8.21 23.94
N LEU A 392 13.76 -7.21 24.00
CA LEU A 392 13.87 -6.15 23.00
C LEU A 392 14.22 -6.70 21.62
N GLU A 393 15.19 -7.64 21.53
CA GLU A 393 15.54 -8.32 20.29
C GLU A 393 14.35 -9.06 19.68
N LYS A 394 13.59 -9.79 20.50
CA LYS A 394 12.37 -10.49 20.06
C LYS A 394 11.34 -9.53 19.50
N ILE A 395 11.09 -8.40 20.18
CA ILE A 395 10.13 -7.36 19.74
C ILE A 395 10.57 -6.76 18.41
N VAL A 396 11.82 -6.31 18.30
CA VAL A 396 12.33 -5.65 17.09
C VAL A 396 12.35 -6.62 15.90
N LYS A 397 12.76 -7.88 16.08
CA LYS A 397 12.71 -8.90 15.03
C LYS A 397 11.26 -9.25 14.66
N GLY A 398 10.38 -9.30 15.65
CA GLY A 398 8.92 -9.47 15.42
C GLY A 398 8.39 -8.42 14.46
N ILE A 399 8.51 -7.16 14.83
CA ILE A 399 7.99 -6.02 14.06
C ILE A 399 8.69 -5.91 12.70
N SER A 400 9.99 -6.22 12.62
CA SER A 400 10.76 -6.08 11.38
C SER A 400 10.52 -7.19 10.37
N TYR A 401 10.04 -8.38 10.80
CA TYR A 401 9.91 -9.53 9.91
C TYR A 401 8.92 -10.59 10.40
N ASN A 402 9.11 -11.16 11.60
CA ASN A 402 8.42 -12.39 11.99
C ASN A 402 6.90 -12.21 12.11
N ASN A 403 6.43 -11.06 12.62
CA ASN A 403 5.00 -10.81 12.78
C ASN A 403 4.29 -10.79 11.42
N ALA A 404 4.91 -10.23 10.39
CA ALA A 404 4.34 -10.25 9.04
C ALA A 404 4.26 -11.69 8.49
N VAL A 405 5.33 -12.47 8.63
CA VAL A 405 5.34 -13.89 8.21
C VAL A 405 4.21 -14.66 8.88
N GLU A 406 4.06 -14.52 10.20
CA GLU A 406 3.04 -15.22 10.97
C GLU A 406 1.61 -14.74 10.65
N TYR A 407 1.41 -13.41 10.62
CA TYR A 407 0.10 -12.80 10.41
C TYR A 407 -0.49 -13.11 9.02
N PHE A 408 0.34 -13.00 7.98
CA PHE A 408 -0.06 -13.31 6.60
C PHE A 408 0.05 -14.79 6.25
N LYS A 409 0.62 -15.60 7.16
CA LYS A 409 0.91 -17.02 6.95
C LYS A 409 1.80 -17.26 5.72
N PHE A 410 2.81 -16.43 5.55
CA PHE A 410 3.77 -16.59 4.46
C PHE A 410 4.69 -17.79 4.74
N ASP A 411 4.84 -18.63 3.74
CA ASP A 411 5.80 -19.73 3.73
C ASP A 411 7.14 -19.23 3.15
N VAL A 412 8.05 -18.70 4.03
CA VAL A 412 9.35 -18.10 3.67
C VAL A 412 10.46 -18.49 4.67
#